data_396617550532b93f8dcd42e6041ddfe2
#
_entry.id   396617550532b93f8dcd42e6041ddfe2
#
_cell.length_a   1.000
_cell.length_b   1.000
_cell.length_c   1.000
_cell.angle_alpha   90.00
_cell.angle_beta   90.00
_cell.angle_gamma   90.00
#
_symmetry.space_group_name_H-M   'P 1'
#
loop_
_entity.id
_entity.type
_entity.pdbx_description
1 polymer ?
#
loop_
_entity_poly.entity_id
_entity_poly.type
_entity_poly.pdbx_seq_one_letter_code
_entity_poly.pdbx_strand_id
1 'polypeptide(L)'
;IIFAHKGGYRIAAALFFNNKDTLYGRYWGAKEEINYLHFEMCYYQGIELAIKQKNQNFDPGIQGHHKLKRGFEPIINTSFHWIKNSEFRKAIRKFCDEESKNIFQYFEQSKKYLPYKNAGI
;
A
#
# COMPACT_ATOMS: atom_id res chain seq x y z
N ILE A 1 9.95 -11.04 7.87
CA ILE A 1 10.40 -9.77 8.50
C ILE A 1 11.76 -9.42 7.92
N ILE A 2 11.94 -8.16 7.54
CA ILE A 2 13.22 -7.59 7.11
C ILE A 2 13.73 -6.69 8.23
N PHE A 3 15.00 -6.83 8.61
CA PHE A 3 15.62 -6.02 9.65
C PHE A 3 16.71 -5.12 9.06
N ALA A 4 16.75 -3.86 9.49
CA ALA A 4 17.90 -2.99 9.27
C ALA A 4 18.85 -3.04 10.45
N HIS A 5 20.15 -3.08 10.16
CA HIS A 5 21.21 -3.11 11.17
C HIS A 5 22.16 -1.92 11.00
N LYS A 6 22.65 -1.41 12.13
CA LYS A 6 23.69 -0.39 12.20
C LYS A 6 24.64 -0.72 13.34
N GLY A 7 25.93 -0.86 13.06
CA GLY A 7 26.92 -1.25 14.07
C GLY A 7 26.61 -2.59 14.76
N GLY A 8 26.00 -3.55 14.05
CA GLY A 8 25.60 -4.85 14.63
C GLY A 8 24.26 -4.87 15.35
N TYR A 9 23.61 -3.73 15.55
CA TYR A 9 22.33 -3.64 16.27
C TYR A 9 21.16 -3.48 15.30
N ARG A 10 20.00 -4.09 15.62
CA ARG A 10 18.76 -3.89 14.89
C ARG A 10 18.19 -2.51 15.20
N ILE A 11 18.06 -1.69 14.17
CA ILE A 11 17.56 -0.31 14.28
C ILE A 11 16.15 -0.14 13.72
N ALA A 12 15.73 -1.01 12.80
CA ALA A 12 14.40 -0.97 12.22
C ALA A 12 13.95 -2.35 11.74
N ALA A 13 12.64 -2.49 11.53
CA ALA A 13 12.02 -3.69 10.98
C ALA A 13 10.81 -3.35 10.09
N ALA A 14 10.65 -4.11 9.01
CA ALA A 14 9.44 -4.14 8.18
C ALA A 14 8.85 -5.54 8.21
N LEU A 15 7.55 -5.64 8.46
CA LEU A 15 6.79 -6.89 8.48
C LEU A 15 5.98 -7.01 7.21
N PHE A 16 6.12 -8.15 6.57
CA PHE A 16 5.34 -8.55 5.41
C PHE A 16 4.61 -9.85 5.69
N PHE A 17 3.41 -9.98 5.12
CA PHE A 17 2.74 -11.26 4.98
C PHE A 17 2.84 -11.73 3.53
N ASN A 18 2.94 -13.01 3.34
CA ASN A 18 3.03 -13.60 2.01
C ASN A 18 2.03 -14.74 1.87
N ASN A 19 1.32 -14.74 0.75
CA ASN A 19 0.64 -15.91 0.24
C ASN A 19 1.32 -16.38 -1.05
N LYS A 20 0.73 -17.36 -1.75
CA LYS A 20 1.33 -17.93 -2.96
C LYS A 20 1.63 -16.85 -4.04
N ASP A 21 0.76 -15.87 -4.19
CA ASP A 21 0.77 -14.97 -5.35
C ASP A 21 1.09 -13.51 -4.97
N THR A 22 0.89 -13.11 -3.72
CA THR A 22 0.98 -11.72 -3.30
C THR A 22 1.78 -11.55 -2.01
N LEU A 23 2.71 -10.58 -2.01
CA LEU A 23 3.38 -10.07 -0.83
C LEU A 23 2.61 -8.85 -0.31
N TYR A 24 2.34 -8.80 0.99
CA TYR A 24 1.62 -7.71 1.66
C TYR A 24 2.53 -7.00 2.64
N GLY A 25 2.81 -5.72 2.41
CA GLY A 25 3.46 -4.84 3.39
C GLY A 25 2.47 -4.49 4.51
N ARG A 26 2.86 -4.69 5.78
CA ARG A 26 1.90 -4.52 6.89
C ARG A 26 2.34 -3.54 7.94
N TYR A 27 3.50 -3.73 8.55
CA TYR A 27 3.97 -2.90 9.65
C TYR A 27 5.40 -2.46 9.43
N TRP A 28 5.70 -1.28 9.90
CA TRP A 28 7.01 -0.67 9.95
C TRP A 28 7.29 -0.14 11.36
N GLY A 29 8.53 -0.26 11.82
CA GLY A 29 8.99 0.36 13.04
C GLY A 29 10.48 0.60 13.01
N ALA A 30 10.91 1.74 13.56
CA ALA A 30 12.31 2.12 13.69
C ALA A 30 12.60 2.67 15.08
N LYS A 31 13.80 2.44 15.59
CA LYS A 31 14.26 2.99 16.87
C LYS A 31 14.79 4.41 16.73
N GLU A 32 15.28 4.75 15.56
CA GLU A 32 15.80 6.07 15.21
C GLU A 32 15.31 6.46 13.82
N GLU A 33 15.13 7.75 13.57
CA GLU A 33 14.74 8.27 12.27
C GLU A 33 16.00 8.37 11.40
N ILE A 34 16.00 7.63 10.30
CA ILE A 34 17.05 7.67 9.29
C ILE A 34 16.42 8.00 7.95
N ASN A 35 16.92 9.02 7.29
CA ASN A 35 16.41 9.47 6.00
C ASN A 35 16.35 8.32 4.99
N TYR A 36 15.19 8.18 4.33
CA TYR A 36 14.90 7.19 3.30
C TYR A 36 14.84 5.72 3.76
N LEU A 37 15.20 5.40 5.02
CA LEU A 37 15.21 4.02 5.51
C LEU A 37 13.82 3.35 5.39
N HIS A 38 12.76 4.10 5.64
CA HIS A 38 11.39 3.61 5.44
C HIS A 38 11.13 3.15 4.00
N PHE A 39 11.57 3.95 3.01
CA PHE A 39 11.37 3.61 1.60
C PHE A 39 12.20 2.40 1.19
N GLU A 40 13.43 2.34 1.66
CA GLU A 40 14.31 1.18 1.43
C GLU A 40 13.67 -0.09 1.97
N MET A 41 13.31 -0.09 3.25
CA MET A 41 12.84 -1.28 3.95
C MET A 41 11.45 -1.74 3.51
N CYS A 42 10.51 -0.79 3.33
CA CYS A 42 9.11 -1.11 3.06
C CYS A 42 8.81 -1.30 1.58
N TYR A 43 9.59 -0.68 0.68
CA TYR A 43 9.30 -0.76 -0.76
C TYR A 43 10.41 -1.46 -1.53
N TYR A 44 11.64 -0.99 -1.51
CA TYR A 44 12.69 -1.57 -2.36
C TYR A 44 13.04 -2.99 -1.92
N GLN A 45 13.26 -3.23 -0.65
CA GLN A 45 13.49 -4.57 -0.11
C GLN A 45 12.24 -5.47 -0.23
N GLY A 46 11.04 -4.89 -0.15
CA GLY A 46 9.79 -5.60 -0.41
C GLY A 46 9.67 -6.04 -1.87
N ILE A 47 10.03 -5.18 -2.84
CA ILE A 47 10.06 -5.52 -4.27
C ILE A 47 11.06 -6.65 -4.54
N GLU A 48 12.29 -6.54 -4.03
CA GLU A 48 13.31 -7.58 -4.18
C GLU A 48 12.84 -8.92 -3.58
N LEU A 49 12.21 -8.88 -2.41
CA LEU A 49 11.65 -10.07 -1.77
C LEU A 49 10.54 -10.71 -2.63
N ALA A 50 9.62 -9.90 -3.16
CA ALA A 50 8.55 -10.37 -4.02
C ALA A 50 9.09 -11.03 -5.30
N ILE A 51 10.10 -10.43 -5.94
CA ILE A 51 10.77 -10.99 -7.11
C ILE A 51 11.45 -12.32 -6.76
N LYS A 52 12.20 -12.35 -5.66
CA LYS A 52 12.90 -13.57 -5.19
C LYS A 52 11.93 -14.72 -4.90
N GLN A 53 10.76 -14.40 -4.36
CA GLN A 53 9.72 -15.38 -4.02
C GLN A 53 8.81 -15.69 -5.21
N LYS A 54 8.99 -15.03 -6.35
CA LYS A 54 8.17 -15.16 -7.55
C LYS A 54 6.70 -14.80 -7.30
N ASN A 55 6.44 -13.86 -6.38
CA ASN A 55 5.11 -13.30 -6.23
C ASN A 55 4.73 -12.53 -7.49
N GLN A 56 3.47 -12.61 -7.89
CA GLN A 56 2.94 -11.87 -9.03
C GLN A 56 2.58 -10.42 -8.65
N ASN A 57 2.24 -10.22 -7.38
CA ASN A 57 1.80 -8.92 -6.87
C ASN A 57 2.54 -8.57 -5.59
N PHE A 58 2.70 -7.25 -5.38
CA PHE A 58 3.11 -6.69 -4.10
C PHE A 58 2.16 -5.57 -3.71
N ASP A 59 1.43 -5.76 -2.61
CA ASP A 59 0.54 -4.77 -2.01
C ASP A 59 1.27 -4.04 -0.87
N PRO A 60 1.63 -2.76 -1.04
CA PRO A 60 2.34 -1.99 -0.03
C PRO A 60 1.40 -1.35 1.01
N GLY A 61 0.11 -1.71 1.03
CA GLY A 61 -0.93 -1.14 1.89
C GLY A 61 -1.60 0.12 1.29
N ILE A 62 -2.60 0.64 2.00
CA ILE A 62 -3.57 1.61 1.45
C ILE A 62 -3.02 3.03 1.29
N GLN A 63 -2.17 3.52 2.20
CA GLN A 63 -1.81 4.93 2.27
C GLN A 63 -0.53 5.29 1.50
N GLY A 64 -0.50 6.51 0.95
CA GLY A 64 0.71 7.22 0.54
C GLY A 64 0.89 7.45 -0.96
N HIS A 65 0.74 8.69 -1.39
CA HIS A 65 1.03 9.16 -2.76
C HIS A 65 2.44 8.82 -3.27
N HIS A 66 3.41 8.75 -2.36
CA HIS A 66 4.79 8.40 -2.68
C HIS A 66 4.96 6.99 -3.26
N LYS A 67 3.95 6.11 -3.08
CA LYS A 67 3.92 4.78 -3.68
C LYS A 67 3.72 4.82 -5.19
N LEU A 68 2.86 5.71 -5.67
CA LEU A 68 2.61 5.90 -7.11
C LEU A 68 3.91 6.22 -7.86
N LYS A 69 4.73 7.14 -7.32
CA LYS A 69 6.03 7.49 -7.90
C LYS A 69 7.03 6.33 -7.93
N ARG A 70 6.79 5.26 -7.19
CA ARG A 70 7.59 4.03 -7.15
C ARG A 70 6.99 2.88 -7.96
N GLY A 71 5.96 3.18 -8.75
CA GLY A 71 5.36 2.22 -9.67
C GLY A 71 4.27 1.34 -9.06
N PHE A 72 3.83 1.62 -7.84
CA PHE A 72 2.65 0.93 -7.30
C PHE A 72 1.38 1.48 -7.94
N GLU A 73 0.66 0.64 -8.63
CA GLU A 73 -0.57 1.02 -9.30
C GLU A 73 -1.74 1.12 -8.30
N PRO A 74 -2.61 2.13 -8.43
CA PRO A 74 -3.80 2.21 -7.61
C PRO A 74 -4.79 1.11 -8.00
N ILE A 75 -5.40 0.49 -7.00
CA ILE A 75 -6.50 -0.47 -7.19
C ILE A 75 -7.69 -0.04 -6.33
N ILE A 76 -8.91 -0.34 -6.79
CA ILE A 76 -10.12 -0.10 -6.01
C ILE A 76 -10.42 -1.35 -5.20
N ASN A 77 -10.47 -1.18 -3.88
CA ASN A 77 -10.87 -2.22 -2.95
C ASN A 77 -12.32 -2.00 -2.51
N THR A 78 -13.03 -3.10 -2.30
CA THR A 78 -14.41 -3.07 -1.80
C THR A 78 -14.50 -3.83 -0.49
N SER A 79 -15.14 -3.23 0.50
CA SER A 79 -15.46 -3.90 1.77
C SER A 79 -16.96 -3.86 2.04
N PHE A 80 -17.45 -4.85 2.80
CA PHE A 80 -18.87 -4.97 3.15
C PHE A 80 -19.03 -4.86 4.66
N HIS A 81 -19.95 -3.99 5.07
CA HIS A 81 -20.22 -3.73 6.48
C HIS A 81 -21.71 -3.86 6.78
N TRP A 82 -22.05 -4.58 7.85
CA TRP A 82 -23.39 -4.62 8.35
C TRP A 82 -23.53 -3.73 9.59
N ILE A 83 -24.53 -2.85 9.58
CA ILE A 83 -24.82 -1.90 10.66
C ILE A 83 -26.22 -2.16 11.18
N LYS A 84 -26.34 -2.51 12.47
CA LYS A 84 -27.62 -2.86 13.11
C LYS A 84 -28.61 -1.69 13.15
N ASN A 85 -28.14 -0.52 13.56
CA ASN A 85 -28.97 0.67 13.67
C ASN A 85 -29.40 1.18 12.29
N SER A 86 -30.70 1.26 12.01
CA SER A 86 -31.24 1.61 10.70
C SER A 86 -30.94 3.06 10.29
N GLU A 87 -31.01 3.99 11.22
CA GLU A 87 -30.77 5.42 10.91
C GLU A 87 -29.30 5.67 10.65
N PHE A 88 -28.43 5.08 11.45
CA PHE A 88 -26.99 5.15 11.21
C PHE A 88 -26.61 4.47 9.89
N ARG A 89 -27.20 3.33 9.56
CA ARG A 89 -27.00 2.66 8.27
C ARG A 89 -27.40 3.53 7.08
N LYS A 90 -28.51 4.28 7.17
CA LYS A 90 -28.92 5.23 6.11
C LYS A 90 -27.90 6.35 5.94
N ALA A 91 -27.42 6.93 7.05
CA ALA A 91 -26.41 7.98 7.02
C ALA A 91 -25.09 7.50 6.38
N ILE A 92 -24.61 6.30 6.79
CA ILE A 92 -23.39 5.70 6.21
C ILE A 92 -23.59 5.38 4.74
N ARG A 93 -24.74 4.87 4.31
CA ARG A 93 -25.01 4.61 2.89
C ARG A 93 -24.87 5.89 2.06
N LYS A 94 -25.52 6.99 2.50
CA LYS A 94 -25.40 8.28 1.81
C LYS A 94 -23.94 8.75 1.73
N PHE A 95 -23.18 8.63 2.83
CA PHE A 95 -21.76 8.96 2.84
C PHE A 95 -20.97 8.11 1.84
N CYS A 96 -21.18 6.79 1.80
CA CYS A 96 -20.50 5.90 0.87
C CYS A 96 -20.82 6.21 -0.60
N ASP A 97 -22.05 6.61 -0.91
CA ASP A 97 -22.45 6.99 -2.26
C ASP A 97 -21.70 8.25 -2.75
N GLU A 98 -21.47 9.20 -1.86
CA GLU A 98 -20.69 10.42 -2.14
C GLU A 98 -19.18 10.11 -2.19
N GLU A 99 -18.66 9.34 -1.23
CA GLU A 99 -17.27 8.95 -1.14
C GLU A 99 -16.84 8.13 -2.36
N SER A 100 -17.66 7.20 -2.82
CA SER A 100 -17.37 6.36 -3.99
C SER A 100 -17.06 7.20 -5.24
N LYS A 101 -17.80 8.29 -5.46
CA LYS A 101 -17.53 9.20 -6.59
C LYS A 101 -16.17 9.87 -6.48
N ASN A 102 -15.81 10.32 -5.26
CA ASN A 102 -14.53 10.95 -5.00
C ASN A 102 -13.37 9.96 -5.16
N ILE A 103 -13.56 8.71 -4.69
CA ILE A 103 -12.57 7.63 -4.83
C ILE A 103 -12.33 7.30 -6.31
N PHE A 104 -13.37 7.21 -7.14
CA PHE A 104 -13.21 6.98 -8.57
C PHE A 104 -12.45 8.12 -9.26
N GLN A 105 -12.76 9.37 -8.93
CA GLN A 105 -12.03 10.53 -9.48
C GLN A 105 -10.56 10.50 -9.05
N TYR A 106 -10.30 10.23 -7.78
CA TYR A 106 -8.95 10.09 -7.26
C TYR A 106 -8.17 8.95 -7.93
N PHE A 107 -8.81 7.80 -8.14
CA PHE A 107 -8.23 6.66 -8.84
C PHE A 107 -7.76 7.03 -10.25
N GLU A 108 -8.62 7.68 -11.04
CA GLU A 108 -8.27 8.10 -12.40
C GLU A 108 -7.17 9.17 -12.41
N GLN A 109 -7.20 10.11 -11.48
CA GLN A 109 -6.15 11.11 -11.34
C GLN A 109 -4.81 10.49 -10.93
N SER A 110 -4.83 9.49 -10.06
CA SER A 110 -3.64 8.83 -9.54
C SER A 110 -2.83 8.11 -10.63
N LYS A 111 -3.47 7.60 -11.67
CA LYS A 111 -2.81 6.97 -12.81
C LYS A 111 -1.80 7.90 -13.52
N LYS A 112 -2.06 9.20 -13.50
CA LYS A 112 -1.18 10.21 -14.13
C LYS A 112 0.18 10.38 -13.43
N TYR A 113 0.29 9.89 -12.18
CA TYR A 113 1.52 10.01 -11.38
C TYR A 113 2.40 8.76 -11.43
N LEU A 114 1.98 7.75 -12.18
CA LEU A 114 2.78 6.55 -12.38
C LEU A 114 4.04 6.87 -13.19
N PRO A 115 5.20 6.29 -12.87
CA PRO A 115 6.46 6.56 -13.55
C PRO A 115 6.57 5.87 -14.91
N TYR A 116 5.60 5.05 -15.28
CA TYR A 116 5.60 4.31 -16.53
C TYR A 116 5.19 5.22 -17.69
N LYS A 117 5.92 5.12 -18.81
CA LYS A 117 5.42 5.69 -20.07
C LYS A 117 4.16 4.91 -20.41
N ASN A 118 3.06 5.63 -20.67
CA ASN A 118 1.91 5.02 -21.28
C ASN A 118 2.41 4.34 -22.57
N ALA A 119 2.47 3.03 -22.56
CA ALA A 119 2.58 2.29 -23.81
C ALA A 119 1.31 2.65 -24.58
N GLY A 120 1.44 3.56 -25.52
CA GLY A 120 0.35 3.91 -26.41
C GLY A 120 -0.10 2.62 -27.08
N ILE A 121 -1.30 2.22 -26.76
CA ILE A 121 -2.07 1.28 -27.58
C ILE A 121 -2.76 2.10 -28.63
#